data_5b52de8a3617e713f3871ee65aec8fb4
#
_entry.id   5b52de8a3617e713f3871ee65aec8fb4
#
_cell.length_a   1.000
_cell.length_b   1.000
_cell.length_c   1.000
_cell.angle_alpha   90.00
_cell.angle_beta   90.00
_cell.angle_gamma   90.00
#
_symmetry.space_group_name_H-M   'P 1'
#
loop_
_entity.id
_entity.type
_entity.pdbx_description
1 polymer ?
#
loop_
_entity_poly.entity_id
_entity_poly.type
_entity_poly.pdbx_seq_one_letter_code
_entity_poly.pdbx_strand_id
1 'polypeptide(L)'
;MGKFNMTRRTFTKMAAVSAAALGVAGIGGEALAETKGAATQTAGEVKHIRSCCRGCGKMECGVWVTVQDGRVIKSEGDESAFQSAGNHCAKGQASLQAAYHPTRLRYPLRRTGAKGEDPAWERITWDEAYKTTADTIREKQDKYGKETCIFMGGTSRIWAMGPYSSLKSCFGSPNGIQANEICKGPRFYATSLDASNAYSWMEVVGRPHVFVQWGGASELSNYDDSCRTTVDVATRADTHIIVDPRQTNLGKEADIWVNLRPGTDGAVANCWAQVIIENDLIDDMYVRKWMNAPMLVVEEASFEPTECASTQQSKKIKTRLLKESDIKEGGSSGRFMVLNELSGELSYYDTTADNPGWEGEDWQPATEGREAKQPGLDATGQTQGFVLDYTPFPDGLYPALFTESGGREVTLKDGTKVHVRTVWEHYIDFLQDYTPEKASKITGVDADVLKKAAIAYATRVDPSTGYGNGGIQYMLAPEHACN
;
A
#
# COMPACT_ATOMS: atom_id res chain seq x y z
N MET A 1 -54.64 -4.77 7.26
CA MET A 1 -53.49 -4.26 8.03
C MET A 1 -52.64 -3.42 7.07
N GLY A 2 -52.77 -2.10 7.15
CA GLY A 2 -52.04 -1.17 6.29
C GLY A 2 -50.54 -1.11 6.64
N LYS A 3 -49.65 -1.30 5.65
CA LYS A 3 -48.22 -1.10 5.81
C LYS A 3 -47.93 0.39 5.96
N PHE A 4 -47.49 0.81 7.12
CA PHE A 4 -46.95 2.16 7.33
C PHE A 4 -45.58 2.27 6.63
N ASN A 5 -45.55 2.93 5.49
CA ASN A 5 -44.29 3.30 4.83
C ASN A 5 -43.83 4.66 5.36
N MET A 6 -42.93 4.63 6.34
CA MET A 6 -42.35 5.85 6.91
C MET A 6 -40.95 6.06 6.34
N THR A 7 -40.71 7.21 5.71
CA THR A 7 -39.39 7.53 5.15
C THR A 7 -38.39 7.86 6.28
N ARG A 8 -37.10 7.63 6.07
CA ARG A 8 -36.03 7.97 7.00
C ARG A 8 -36.12 9.45 7.46
N ARG A 9 -36.48 10.34 6.57
CA ARG A 9 -36.63 11.78 6.85
C ARG A 9 -37.80 12.08 7.80
N THR A 10 -38.89 11.32 7.68
CA THR A 10 -40.06 11.44 8.57
C THR A 10 -39.73 10.88 9.96
N PHE A 11 -39.01 9.77 10.03
CA PHE A 11 -38.55 9.16 11.29
C PHE A 11 -37.61 10.10 12.06
N THR A 12 -36.63 10.70 11.37
CA THR A 12 -35.68 11.63 12.00
C THR A 12 -36.39 12.88 12.53
N LYS A 13 -37.38 13.41 11.78
CA LYS A 13 -38.15 14.58 12.24
C LYS A 13 -39.01 14.24 13.48
N MET A 14 -39.63 13.07 13.48
CA MET A 14 -40.43 12.63 14.63
C MET A 14 -39.55 12.35 15.86
N ALA A 15 -38.37 11.75 15.70
CA ALA A 15 -37.42 11.54 16.78
C ALA A 15 -36.90 12.86 17.38
N ALA A 16 -36.65 13.87 16.53
CA ALA A 16 -36.22 15.20 17.00
C ALA A 16 -37.34 15.93 17.77
N VAL A 17 -38.59 15.84 17.30
CA VAL A 17 -39.75 16.42 18.00
C VAL A 17 -40.03 15.69 19.30
N SER A 18 -39.90 14.39 19.36
CA SER A 18 -40.07 13.60 20.58
C SER A 18 -38.99 13.88 21.62
N ALA A 19 -37.74 14.09 21.21
CA ALA A 19 -36.65 14.48 22.10
C ALA A 19 -36.84 15.88 22.66
N ALA A 20 -37.34 16.82 21.85
CA ALA A 20 -37.67 18.19 22.30
C ALA A 20 -38.89 18.23 23.25
N ALA A 21 -39.90 17.38 23.00
CA ALA A 21 -41.08 17.29 23.84
C ALA A 21 -40.83 16.62 25.21
N LEU A 22 -39.89 15.67 25.28
CA LEU A 22 -39.46 15.00 26.51
C LEU A 22 -38.51 15.89 27.34
N GLY A 23 -37.84 16.86 26.71
CA GLY A 23 -36.98 17.84 27.42
C GLY A 23 -37.72 18.98 28.11
N VAL A 24 -39.05 19.16 27.85
CA VAL A 24 -39.86 20.26 28.41
C VAL A 24 -40.93 19.78 29.41
N ALA A 25 -41.24 18.48 29.44
CA ALA A 25 -42.23 17.94 30.35
C ALA A 25 -41.58 17.02 31.40
N GLY A 26 -41.17 17.59 32.51
CA GLY A 26 -41.16 16.90 33.79
C GLY A 26 -39.88 16.17 34.21
N ILE A 27 -38.87 16.94 34.59
CA ILE A 27 -38.15 16.60 35.82
C ILE A 27 -38.35 17.80 36.73
N GLY A 28 -39.12 17.57 37.77
CA GLY A 28 -39.62 18.56 38.68
C GLY A 28 -38.55 19.40 39.36
N GLY A 29 -38.93 20.62 39.68
CA GLY A 29 -38.12 21.63 40.33
C GLY A 29 -37.66 21.35 41.75
N GLU A 30 -37.53 20.11 42.20
CA GLU A 30 -37.05 19.83 43.55
C GLU A 30 -35.61 19.28 43.60
N ALA A 31 -35.03 18.81 42.50
CA ALA A 31 -33.66 18.34 42.52
C ALA A 31 -32.60 19.45 42.27
N LEU A 32 -33.03 20.69 42.04
CA LEU A 32 -32.13 21.82 41.80
C LEU A 32 -31.98 22.77 43.01
N ALA A 33 -32.64 22.47 44.16
CA ALA A 33 -32.60 23.34 45.32
C ALA A 33 -31.52 23.03 46.38
N GLU A 34 -30.80 21.91 46.25
CA GLU A 34 -29.77 21.52 47.25
C GLU A 34 -28.29 21.68 46.79
N THR A 35 -28.05 22.27 45.66
CA THR A 35 -26.65 22.63 45.24
C THR A 35 -26.36 24.13 45.36
N LYS A 36 -26.92 24.80 46.33
CA LYS A 36 -26.46 26.14 46.74
C LYS A 36 -25.20 25.98 47.59
N GLY A 37 -24.05 25.85 46.94
CA GLY A 37 -22.76 25.82 47.59
C GLY A 37 -21.59 25.47 46.67
N ALA A 38 -21.84 25.11 45.43
CA ALA A 38 -20.74 25.02 44.42
C ALA A 38 -20.41 26.44 43.96
N ALA A 39 -19.26 26.94 44.38
CA ALA A 39 -18.69 28.15 43.84
C ALA A 39 -18.82 28.11 42.31
N THR A 40 -19.43 29.16 41.75
CA THR A 40 -19.40 29.44 40.32
C THR A 40 -17.92 29.55 39.92
N GLN A 41 -17.31 28.44 39.53
CA GLN A 41 -16.03 28.48 38.83
C GLN A 41 -16.31 29.28 37.56
N THR A 42 -15.76 30.48 37.49
CA THR A 42 -15.68 31.24 36.24
C THR A 42 -15.15 30.28 35.20
N ALA A 43 -15.92 30.00 34.17
CA ALA A 43 -15.51 29.13 33.10
C ALA A 43 -14.13 29.59 32.60
N GLY A 44 -13.12 28.79 32.80
CA GLY A 44 -11.76 29.15 32.41
C GLY A 44 -11.66 29.40 30.92
N GLU A 45 -10.59 30.03 30.51
CA GLU A 45 -10.31 30.35 29.09
C GLU A 45 -10.41 29.09 28.24
N VAL A 46 -11.33 29.10 27.27
CA VAL A 46 -11.46 28.02 26.27
C VAL A 46 -10.61 28.34 25.07
N LYS A 47 -9.70 27.43 24.70
CA LYS A 47 -8.81 27.55 23.53
C LYS A 47 -9.14 26.49 22.51
N HIS A 48 -9.19 26.89 21.24
CA HIS A 48 -9.25 25.96 20.11
C HIS A 48 -7.85 25.88 19.48
N ILE A 49 -7.28 24.70 19.47
CA ILE A 49 -5.90 24.48 19.02
C ILE A 49 -5.92 23.45 17.88
N ARG A 50 -5.28 23.80 16.78
CA ARG A 50 -5.07 22.89 15.67
C ARG A 50 -4.03 21.84 16.04
N SER A 51 -4.31 20.59 15.73
CA SER A 51 -3.43 19.45 16.05
C SER A 51 -3.59 18.34 15.02
N CYS A 52 -2.93 17.23 15.25
CA CYS A 52 -3.10 16.02 14.43
C CYS A 52 -3.41 14.81 15.30
N CYS A 53 -4.25 13.93 14.78
CA CYS A 53 -4.54 12.64 15.39
C CYS A 53 -3.59 11.58 14.83
N ARG A 54 -2.99 10.79 15.71
CA ARG A 54 -2.12 9.65 15.36
C ARG A 54 -2.61 8.32 15.95
N GLY A 55 -3.89 8.23 16.26
CA GLY A 55 -4.46 7.09 16.98
C GLY A 55 -4.38 5.75 16.25
N CYS A 56 -4.53 5.74 14.93
CA CYS A 56 -4.42 4.51 14.12
C CYS A 56 -3.03 4.31 13.53
N GLY A 57 -2.28 5.37 13.53
CA GLY A 57 -0.90 5.30 13.19
C GLY A 57 -0.56 5.26 11.71
N LYS A 58 -1.44 5.54 10.78
CA LYS A 58 -1.09 5.56 9.36
C LYS A 58 -0.83 6.95 8.83
N MET A 59 -1.79 7.81 8.91
CA MET A 59 -1.70 9.20 8.50
C MET A 59 -2.13 10.10 9.65
N GLU A 60 -1.74 11.33 9.63
CA GLU A 60 -2.14 12.32 10.63
C GLU A 60 -3.41 13.02 10.16
N CYS A 61 -4.58 12.58 10.69
CA CYS A 61 -5.81 13.33 10.48
C CYS A 61 -5.71 14.71 11.15
N GLY A 62 -5.98 15.78 10.41
CA GLY A 62 -6.10 17.12 10.99
C GLY A 62 -7.25 17.16 11.97
N VAL A 63 -7.02 17.72 13.15
CA VAL A 63 -8.03 17.85 14.19
C VAL A 63 -7.96 19.21 14.88
N TRP A 64 -9.11 19.68 15.34
CA TRP A 64 -9.23 20.76 16.30
C TRP A 64 -9.44 20.17 17.69
N VAL A 65 -8.67 20.61 18.65
CA VAL A 65 -8.85 20.27 20.05
C VAL A 65 -9.32 21.49 20.84
N THR A 66 -10.33 21.28 21.66
CA THR A 66 -10.82 22.30 22.60
C THR A 66 -10.18 22.06 23.93
N VAL A 67 -9.45 23.05 24.43
CA VAL A 67 -8.75 23.03 25.72
C VAL A 67 -9.44 23.97 26.68
N GLN A 68 -9.80 23.48 27.85
CA GLN A 68 -10.35 24.27 28.95
C GLN A 68 -9.55 23.95 30.22
N ASP A 69 -9.08 24.97 30.90
CA ASP A 69 -8.29 24.85 32.14
C ASP A 69 -7.08 23.88 31.99
N GLY A 70 -6.40 23.95 30.85
CA GLY A 70 -5.25 23.08 30.55
C GLY A 70 -5.60 21.63 30.22
N ARG A 71 -6.88 21.30 30.11
CA ARG A 71 -7.36 19.95 29.77
C ARG A 71 -8.06 19.93 28.43
N VAL A 72 -7.74 19.00 27.57
CA VAL A 72 -8.48 18.76 26.33
C VAL A 72 -9.83 18.14 26.67
N ILE A 73 -10.92 18.81 26.30
CA ILE A 73 -12.29 18.38 26.58
C ILE A 73 -13.03 17.87 25.34
N LYS A 74 -12.56 18.22 24.14
CA LYS A 74 -13.15 17.82 22.87
C LYS A 74 -12.08 17.70 21.78
N SER A 75 -12.29 16.79 20.85
CA SER A 75 -11.50 16.66 19.62
C SER A 75 -12.45 16.47 18.43
N GLU A 76 -12.26 17.23 17.37
CA GLU A 76 -13.09 17.27 16.17
C GLU A 76 -12.20 17.22 14.93
N GLY A 77 -12.73 16.74 13.80
CA GLY A 77 -12.00 16.77 12.54
C GLY A 77 -11.82 18.21 12.02
N ASP A 78 -10.69 18.44 11.38
CA ASP A 78 -10.39 19.68 10.68
C ASP A 78 -10.80 19.53 9.21
N GLU A 79 -11.87 20.21 8.80
CA GLU A 79 -12.39 20.16 7.43
C GLU A 79 -11.40 20.72 6.40
N SER A 80 -10.49 21.60 6.84
CA SER A 80 -9.46 22.17 5.96
C SER A 80 -8.24 21.25 5.80
N ALA A 81 -8.17 20.16 6.54
CA ALA A 81 -7.10 19.19 6.38
C ALA A 81 -7.35 18.35 5.12
N PHE A 82 -6.48 18.52 4.12
CA PHE A 82 -6.61 17.88 2.81
C PHE A 82 -6.81 16.36 2.91
N GLN A 83 -6.02 15.68 3.73
CA GLN A 83 -6.02 14.22 3.85
C GLN A 83 -7.28 13.66 4.51
N SER A 84 -7.73 14.27 5.60
CA SER A 84 -8.85 13.76 6.38
C SER A 84 -10.17 14.45 6.06
N ALA A 85 -10.13 15.67 5.49
CA ALA A 85 -11.28 16.48 5.10
C ALA A 85 -12.39 16.48 6.17
N GLY A 86 -12.01 16.66 7.43
CA GLY A 86 -12.93 16.64 8.58
C GLY A 86 -13.25 15.23 9.11
N ASN A 87 -12.75 14.17 8.52
CA ASN A 87 -12.96 12.82 9.06
C ASN A 87 -12.23 12.65 10.41
N HIS A 88 -12.99 12.31 11.44
CA HIS A 88 -12.44 12.00 12.76
C HIS A 88 -13.13 10.78 13.33
N CYS A 89 -12.49 9.64 13.13
CA CYS A 89 -13.07 8.33 13.43
C CYS A 89 -13.21 8.06 14.94
N ALA A 90 -13.95 7.03 15.29
CA ALA A 90 -14.17 6.62 16.69
C ALA A 90 -12.87 6.40 17.47
N LYS A 91 -11.79 5.89 16.82
CA LYS A 91 -10.48 5.70 17.46
C LYS A 91 -9.87 7.04 17.88
N GLY A 92 -9.93 8.04 16.98
CA GLY A 92 -9.43 9.38 17.26
C GLY A 92 -10.22 10.05 18.38
N GLN A 93 -11.54 9.99 18.34
CA GLN A 93 -12.40 10.53 19.37
C GLN A 93 -12.15 9.86 20.73
N ALA A 94 -11.95 8.56 20.76
CA ALA A 94 -11.64 7.81 21.98
C ALA A 94 -10.23 8.11 22.54
N SER A 95 -9.37 8.77 21.81
CA SER A 95 -8.00 9.10 22.25
C SER A 95 -7.98 9.94 23.53
N LEU A 96 -8.99 10.78 23.75
CA LEU A 96 -9.13 11.57 24.97
C LEU A 96 -9.39 10.66 26.19
N GLN A 97 -10.20 9.62 26.02
CA GLN A 97 -10.46 8.66 27.09
C GLN A 97 -9.17 7.89 27.46
N ALA A 98 -8.37 7.52 26.47
CA ALA A 98 -7.06 6.90 26.69
C ALA A 98 -6.08 7.86 27.40
N ALA A 99 -6.06 9.13 26.97
CA ALA A 99 -5.16 10.13 27.55
C ALA A 99 -5.46 10.42 29.03
N TYR A 100 -6.72 10.44 29.40
CA TYR A 100 -7.18 10.78 30.75
C TYR A 100 -7.72 9.59 31.54
N HIS A 101 -7.42 8.36 31.11
CA HIS A 101 -7.90 7.17 31.78
C HIS A 101 -7.35 7.08 33.22
N PRO A 102 -8.18 6.73 34.23
CA PRO A 102 -7.73 6.68 35.63
C PRO A 102 -6.53 5.75 35.87
N THR A 103 -6.46 4.65 35.11
CA THR A 103 -5.39 3.64 35.24
C THR A 103 -4.20 3.92 34.32
N ARG A 104 -4.16 5.07 33.61
CA ARG A 104 -3.04 5.42 32.77
C ARG A 104 -1.76 5.49 33.57
N LEU A 105 -0.72 4.76 33.14
CA LEU A 105 0.58 4.78 33.78
C LEU A 105 1.22 6.17 33.66
N ARG A 106 1.64 6.71 34.79
CA ARG A 106 2.30 8.05 34.87
C ARG A 106 3.75 7.97 35.33
N TYR A 107 4.12 6.85 35.89
CA TYR A 107 5.41 6.59 36.51
C TYR A 107 5.87 5.18 36.17
N PRO A 108 7.17 4.90 36.17
CA PRO A 108 7.68 3.55 36.04
C PRO A 108 7.28 2.72 37.28
N LEU A 109 6.96 1.47 37.01
CA LEU A 109 6.55 0.50 38.02
C LEU A 109 7.48 -0.72 37.98
N ARG A 110 7.92 -1.16 39.15
CA ARG A 110 8.63 -2.44 39.32
C ARG A 110 7.69 -3.49 39.90
N ARG A 111 7.69 -4.67 39.30
CA ARG A 111 6.96 -5.80 39.86
C ARG A 111 7.71 -6.38 41.04
N THR A 112 7.01 -6.62 42.15
CA THR A 112 7.56 -7.18 43.39
C THR A 112 7.18 -8.64 43.58
N GLY A 113 6.12 -9.15 42.94
CA GLY A 113 5.70 -10.54 42.96
C GLY A 113 6.44 -11.45 41.97
N ALA A 114 6.38 -12.74 42.18
CA ALA A 114 6.90 -13.75 41.28
C ALA A 114 6.19 -13.75 39.89
N LYS A 115 6.80 -14.31 38.89
CA LYS A 115 6.15 -14.50 37.58
C LYS A 115 5.03 -15.54 37.71
N GLY A 116 3.84 -15.23 37.19
CA GLY A 116 2.69 -16.12 37.24
C GLY A 116 1.79 -15.93 38.47
N GLU A 117 2.18 -15.13 39.44
CA GLU A 117 1.36 -14.69 40.55
C GLU A 117 0.69 -13.35 40.27
N ASP A 118 -0.33 -12.98 41.01
CA ASP A 118 -0.95 -11.66 40.95
C ASP A 118 0.13 -10.58 41.12
N PRO A 119 0.30 -9.67 40.13
CA PRO A 119 1.40 -8.72 40.18
C PRO A 119 1.17 -7.66 41.23
N ALA A 120 2.01 -7.66 42.26
CA ALA A 120 2.21 -6.50 43.10
C ALA A 120 3.19 -5.54 42.40
N TRP A 121 2.85 -4.26 42.35
CA TRP A 121 3.62 -3.23 41.69
C TRP A 121 3.99 -2.13 42.67
N GLU A 122 5.23 -1.70 42.65
CA GLU A 122 5.68 -0.51 43.37
C GLU A 122 6.14 0.57 42.41
N ARG A 123 5.92 1.83 42.76
CA ARG A 123 6.41 2.96 42.01
C ARG A 123 7.91 3.16 42.28
N ILE A 124 8.66 3.32 41.20
CA ILE A 124 10.08 3.60 41.24
C ILE A 124 10.40 4.92 40.51
N THR A 125 11.63 5.42 40.65
CA THR A 125 12.11 6.57 39.88
C THR A 125 12.49 6.18 38.46
N TRP A 126 12.57 7.15 37.56
CA TRP A 126 13.05 6.91 36.20
C TRP A 126 14.52 6.45 36.19
N ASP A 127 15.38 7.03 37.04
CA ASP A 127 16.79 6.64 37.14
C ASP A 127 16.92 5.19 37.57
N GLU A 128 16.16 4.78 38.54
CA GLU A 128 16.08 3.36 38.96
C GLU A 128 15.60 2.45 37.87
N ALA A 129 14.56 2.86 37.12
CA ALA A 129 14.01 2.09 36.00
C ALA A 129 15.08 1.93 34.89
N TYR A 130 15.73 2.99 34.48
CA TYR A 130 16.78 2.95 33.46
C TYR A 130 17.97 2.08 33.90
N LYS A 131 18.44 2.29 35.12
CA LYS A 131 19.56 1.52 35.67
C LYS A 131 19.24 0.03 35.74
N THR A 132 18.13 -0.32 36.34
CA THR A 132 17.71 -1.73 36.51
C THR A 132 17.55 -2.42 35.12
N THR A 133 16.96 -1.72 34.17
CA THR A 133 16.77 -2.26 32.81
C THR A 133 18.12 -2.48 32.12
N ALA A 134 18.98 -1.47 32.12
CA ALA A 134 20.26 -1.55 31.46
C ALA A 134 21.16 -2.62 32.08
N ASP A 135 21.25 -2.66 33.40
CA ASP A 135 22.08 -3.64 34.14
C ASP A 135 21.56 -5.08 33.88
N THR A 136 20.25 -5.29 33.90
CA THR A 136 19.68 -6.61 33.63
C THR A 136 19.95 -7.07 32.19
N ILE A 137 19.82 -6.18 31.21
CA ILE A 137 20.14 -6.51 29.81
C ILE A 137 21.61 -6.91 29.68
N ARG A 138 22.50 -6.11 30.22
CA ARG A 138 23.95 -6.40 30.19
C ARG A 138 24.30 -7.71 30.90
N GLU A 139 23.80 -7.93 32.10
CA GLU A 139 24.01 -9.19 32.84
C GLU A 139 23.59 -10.42 31.99
N LYS A 140 22.44 -10.33 31.30
CA LYS A 140 22.00 -11.44 30.45
C LYS A 140 22.86 -11.62 29.21
N GLN A 141 23.30 -10.50 28.62
CA GLN A 141 24.18 -10.54 27.46
C GLN A 141 25.58 -11.06 27.82
N ASP A 142 26.12 -10.68 28.97
CA ASP A 142 27.43 -11.17 29.46
C ASP A 142 27.38 -12.67 29.71
N LYS A 143 26.22 -13.16 30.21
CA LYS A 143 26.06 -14.58 30.53
C LYS A 143 25.74 -15.48 29.35
N TYR A 144 24.94 -14.99 28.40
CA TYR A 144 24.31 -15.82 27.36
C TYR A 144 24.60 -15.37 25.92
N GLY A 145 25.32 -14.27 25.72
CA GLY A 145 25.58 -13.67 24.42
C GLY A 145 24.62 -12.53 24.08
N LYS A 146 25.03 -11.69 23.11
CA LYS A 146 24.25 -10.49 22.71
C LYS A 146 22.91 -10.85 22.04
N GLU A 147 22.84 -11.98 21.41
CA GLU A 147 21.65 -12.54 20.75
C GLU A 147 20.53 -12.93 21.72
N THR A 148 20.83 -12.98 23.03
CA THR A 148 19.82 -13.33 24.05
C THR A 148 18.73 -12.27 24.22
N CYS A 149 19.00 -11.04 23.80
CA CYS A 149 18.05 -9.93 23.88
C CYS A 149 17.38 -9.68 22.53
N ILE A 150 16.06 -9.71 22.51
CA ILE A 150 15.24 -9.42 21.33
C ILE A 150 14.57 -8.07 21.53
N PHE A 151 14.76 -7.15 20.58
CA PHE A 151 14.10 -5.86 20.55
C PHE A 151 12.92 -5.94 19.60
N MET A 152 11.71 -5.80 20.13
CA MET A 152 10.47 -5.88 19.35
C MET A 152 9.80 -4.52 19.28
N GLY A 153 9.47 -4.09 18.06
CA GLY A 153 8.72 -2.88 17.80
C GLY A 153 7.37 -3.18 17.14
N GLY A 154 6.39 -2.37 17.46
CA GLY A 154 5.12 -2.36 16.73
C GLY A 154 5.22 -1.63 15.40
N THR A 155 4.08 -1.21 14.84
CA THR A 155 4.05 -0.39 13.62
C THR A 155 4.89 0.87 13.82
N SER A 156 5.97 0.96 13.08
CA SER A 156 6.94 2.04 13.23
C SER A 156 6.36 3.35 12.73
N ARG A 157 6.36 4.31 13.62
CA ARG A 157 6.25 5.72 13.27
C ARG A 157 7.64 6.31 13.27
N ILE A 158 7.87 7.29 12.43
CA ILE A 158 9.20 7.95 12.31
C ILE A 158 9.82 8.25 13.66
N TRP A 159 9.03 8.67 14.63
CA TRP A 159 9.46 8.98 16.00
C TRP A 159 9.88 7.77 16.85
N ALA A 160 9.26 6.62 16.62
CA ALA A 160 9.56 5.41 17.39
C ALA A 160 10.71 4.59 16.79
N MET A 161 10.99 4.78 15.50
CA MET A 161 12.06 4.04 14.82
C MET A 161 13.44 4.44 15.30
N GLY A 162 13.69 5.72 15.51
CA GLY A 162 14.99 6.21 15.99
C GLY A 162 15.38 5.60 17.34
N PRO A 163 14.58 5.78 18.41
CA PRO A 163 14.86 5.18 19.71
C PRO A 163 14.99 3.66 19.67
N TYR A 164 14.14 2.96 18.94
CA TYR A 164 14.20 1.51 18.77
C TYR A 164 15.52 1.05 18.15
N SER A 165 15.91 1.64 17.02
CA SER A 165 17.13 1.28 16.31
C SER A 165 18.37 1.64 17.12
N SER A 166 18.38 2.81 17.76
CA SER A 166 19.47 3.25 18.62
C SER A 166 19.64 2.34 19.83
N LEU A 167 18.54 1.96 20.50
CA LEU A 167 18.59 1.08 21.66
C LEU A 167 19.15 -0.30 21.29
N LYS A 168 18.65 -0.91 20.22
CA LYS A 168 19.15 -2.18 19.68
C LYS A 168 20.66 -2.09 19.40
N SER A 169 21.10 -1.03 18.73
CA SER A 169 22.49 -0.83 18.36
C SER A 169 23.39 -0.59 19.58
N CYS A 170 22.93 0.20 20.56
CA CYS A 170 23.66 0.44 21.80
C CYS A 170 23.91 -0.84 22.60
N PHE A 171 23.00 -1.77 22.60
CA PHE A 171 23.17 -3.08 23.23
C PHE A 171 23.86 -4.09 22.31
N GLY A 172 24.07 -3.78 21.04
CA GLY A 172 24.73 -4.65 20.07
C GLY A 172 24.00 -5.97 19.80
N SER A 173 22.67 -5.99 19.98
CA SER A 173 21.88 -7.20 19.68
C SER A 173 21.66 -7.34 18.17
N PRO A 174 21.89 -8.54 17.60
CA PRO A 174 21.51 -8.82 16.22
C PRO A 174 19.99 -8.94 16.05
N ASN A 175 19.27 -9.26 17.13
CA ASN A 175 17.85 -9.63 17.09
C ASN A 175 16.94 -8.40 17.23
N GLY A 176 16.21 -8.12 16.18
CA GLY A 176 15.19 -7.09 16.19
C GLY A 176 14.07 -7.41 15.23
N ILE A 177 12.84 -7.31 15.71
CA ILE A 177 11.62 -7.60 14.94
C ILE A 177 10.76 -6.35 14.95
N GLN A 178 10.34 -5.92 13.77
CA GLN A 178 9.40 -4.82 13.60
C GLN A 178 8.16 -5.29 12.86
N ALA A 179 7.06 -4.59 13.06
CA ALA A 179 5.82 -4.88 12.35
C ALA A 179 5.97 -4.78 10.81
N ASN A 180 6.93 -4.00 10.32
CA ASN A 180 7.17 -3.87 8.88
C ASN A 180 7.52 -5.19 8.18
N GLU A 181 8.14 -6.12 8.88
CA GLU A 181 8.52 -7.43 8.32
C GLU A 181 7.28 -8.26 7.97
N ILE A 182 6.19 -8.08 8.71
CA ILE A 182 4.92 -8.76 8.47
C ILE A 182 3.94 -7.84 7.74
N CYS A 183 3.86 -6.57 8.14
CA CYS A 183 2.85 -5.62 7.68
C CYS A 183 3.11 -5.10 6.26
N LYS A 184 4.35 -4.68 5.98
CA LYS A 184 4.73 -4.05 4.71
C LYS A 184 5.88 -4.76 4.00
N GLY A 185 6.50 -5.73 4.65
CA GLY A 185 7.64 -6.45 4.11
C GLY A 185 7.37 -7.02 2.72
N PRO A 186 6.31 -7.81 2.51
CA PRO A 186 6.01 -8.37 1.19
C PRO A 186 5.87 -7.29 0.11
N ARG A 187 5.22 -6.17 0.42
CA ARG A 187 5.09 -5.03 -0.50
C ARG A 187 6.43 -4.39 -0.81
N PHE A 188 7.27 -4.14 0.19
CA PHE A 188 8.61 -3.59 -0.03
C PHE A 188 9.47 -4.51 -0.88
N TYR A 189 9.41 -5.80 -0.65
CA TYR A 189 10.15 -6.78 -1.46
C TYR A 189 9.65 -6.81 -2.90
N ALA A 190 8.34 -6.88 -3.12
CA ALA A 190 7.75 -6.84 -4.46
C ALA A 190 8.13 -5.56 -5.20
N THR A 191 7.89 -4.40 -4.60
CA THR A 191 8.21 -3.12 -5.25
C THR A 191 9.70 -2.87 -5.43
N SER A 192 10.56 -3.49 -4.60
CA SER A 192 12.01 -3.45 -4.81
C SER A 192 12.44 -4.22 -6.05
N LEU A 193 11.73 -5.29 -6.39
CA LEU A 193 12.02 -6.09 -7.57
C LEU A 193 11.48 -5.45 -8.85
N ASP A 194 10.29 -4.87 -8.77
CA ASP A 194 9.54 -4.45 -9.96
C ASP A 194 9.58 -2.95 -10.21
N ALA A 195 9.69 -2.12 -9.18
CA ALA A 195 9.48 -0.69 -9.26
C ALA A 195 10.46 0.14 -8.43
N SER A 196 11.65 -0.36 -8.16
CA SER A 196 12.72 0.34 -7.41
C SER A 196 12.25 0.93 -6.07
N ASN A 197 11.42 0.21 -5.32
CA ASN A 197 10.75 0.66 -4.10
C ASN A 197 9.69 1.76 -4.30
N ALA A 198 9.31 2.07 -5.53
CA ALA A 198 8.25 3.01 -5.78
C ALA A 198 6.90 2.39 -5.38
N TYR A 199 6.28 2.96 -4.38
CA TYR A 199 4.88 2.70 -4.06
C TYR A 199 4.23 4.02 -3.69
N SER A 200 3.03 4.22 -4.16
CA SER A 200 2.26 5.39 -3.78
C SER A 200 1.14 5.00 -2.81
N TRP A 201 0.90 5.89 -1.89
CA TRP A 201 -0.33 5.88 -1.12
C TRP A 201 -1.38 6.51 -2.03
N MET A 202 -2.25 5.68 -2.60
CA MET A 202 -3.26 6.23 -3.49
C MET A 202 -4.30 7.01 -2.68
N GLU A 203 -4.24 8.30 -2.82
CA GLU A 203 -5.42 9.14 -2.73
C GLU A 203 -5.96 9.22 -4.15
N VAL A 204 -7.03 8.53 -4.44
CA VAL A 204 -7.63 8.62 -5.76
C VAL A 204 -8.40 9.93 -5.84
N VAL A 205 -7.71 10.95 -6.30
CA VAL A 205 -8.30 12.24 -6.60
C VAL A 205 -8.73 12.24 -8.06
N GLY A 206 -9.90 12.78 -8.36
CA GLY A 206 -10.40 12.85 -9.72
C GLY A 206 -11.56 11.88 -10.00
N ARG A 207 -11.79 11.59 -11.27
CA ARG A 207 -12.88 10.76 -11.76
C ARG A 207 -12.29 9.57 -12.54
N PRO A 208 -11.99 8.46 -11.86
CA PRO A 208 -11.47 7.29 -12.57
C PRO A 208 -12.58 6.64 -13.38
N HIS A 209 -12.23 6.13 -14.58
CA HIS A 209 -13.14 5.30 -15.33
C HIS A 209 -13.44 4.01 -14.57
N VAL A 210 -12.40 3.34 -14.08
CA VAL A 210 -12.55 2.13 -13.26
C VAL A 210 -11.85 2.30 -11.93
N PHE A 211 -12.54 2.01 -10.86
CA PHE A 211 -11.98 1.90 -9.53
C PHE A 211 -12.04 0.45 -9.07
N VAL A 212 -10.88 -0.13 -8.79
CA VAL A 212 -10.76 -1.48 -8.23
C VAL A 212 -10.39 -1.40 -6.76
N GLN A 213 -11.25 -1.89 -5.88
CA GLN A 213 -10.98 -2.04 -4.46
C GLN A 213 -10.60 -3.51 -4.19
N TRP A 214 -9.34 -3.76 -3.84
CA TRP A 214 -8.81 -5.11 -3.71
C TRP A 214 -8.35 -5.41 -2.28
N GLY A 215 -8.98 -6.41 -1.66
CA GLY A 215 -8.59 -6.94 -0.36
C GLY A 215 -8.61 -5.95 0.79
N GLY A 216 -9.41 -4.92 0.69
CA GLY A 216 -9.52 -3.88 1.69
C GLY A 216 -10.90 -3.26 1.74
N ALA A 217 -11.40 -3.05 2.94
CA ALA A 217 -12.68 -2.39 3.21
C ALA A 217 -12.42 -1.14 4.07
N SER A 218 -11.78 -0.13 3.48
CA SER A 218 -11.37 1.07 4.20
C SER A 218 -12.56 1.80 4.82
N GLU A 219 -13.69 1.76 4.15
CA GLU A 219 -14.96 2.33 4.62
C GLU A 219 -15.51 1.65 5.89
N LEU A 220 -15.21 0.36 6.08
CA LEU A 220 -15.61 -0.41 7.27
C LEU A 220 -14.58 -0.36 8.38
N SER A 221 -13.31 -0.46 8.02
CA SER A 221 -12.21 -0.45 8.99
C SER A 221 -11.97 0.93 9.55
N ASN A 222 -12.59 1.94 8.95
CA ASN A 222 -12.42 3.34 9.33
C ASN A 222 -10.93 3.71 9.40
N TYR A 223 -10.23 3.41 8.33
CA TYR A 223 -8.80 3.48 8.25
C TYR A 223 -8.38 4.84 7.71
N ASP A 224 -8.40 5.80 8.63
CA ASP A 224 -8.07 7.23 8.47
C ASP A 224 -8.76 7.92 7.25
N ASP A 225 -8.01 8.68 6.50
CA ASP A 225 -8.42 9.40 5.29
C ASP A 225 -8.98 8.50 4.20
N SER A 226 -8.48 7.26 4.10
CA SER A 226 -8.93 6.29 3.09
C SER A 226 -10.40 5.90 3.23
N CYS A 227 -11.01 6.08 4.39
CA CYS A 227 -12.43 5.79 4.58
C CYS A 227 -13.31 6.66 3.67
N ARG A 228 -13.11 7.98 3.71
CA ARG A 228 -13.87 8.93 2.91
C ARG A 228 -13.47 8.87 1.45
N THR A 229 -12.18 8.91 1.15
CA THR A 229 -11.69 8.91 -0.23
C THR A 229 -12.10 7.67 -0.99
N THR A 230 -12.12 6.49 -0.36
CA THR A 230 -12.62 5.26 -0.98
C THR A 230 -14.09 5.37 -1.37
N VAL A 231 -14.94 5.89 -0.48
CA VAL A 231 -16.38 6.07 -0.80
C VAL A 231 -16.56 7.13 -1.89
N ASP A 232 -15.86 8.25 -1.79
CA ASP A 232 -15.94 9.33 -2.76
C ASP A 232 -15.50 8.88 -4.16
N VAL A 233 -14.46 8.07 -4.26
CA VAL A 233 -13.96 7.52 -5.52
C VAL A 233 -14.93 6.49 -6.08
N ALA A 234 -15.40 5.56 -5.25
CA ALA A 234 -16.37 4.55 -5.68
C ALA A 234 -17.65 5.18 -6.25
N THR A 235 -18.06 6.34 -5.71
CA THR A 235 -19.25 7.05 -6.22
C THR A 235 -19.00 7.87 -7.47
N ARG A 236 -17.75 8.18 -7.79
CA ARG A 236 -17.36 8.98 -8.98
C ARG A 236 -16.87 8.12 -10.13
N ALA A 237 -16.44 6.91 -9.87
CA ALA A 237 -16.02 5.98 -10.91
C ALA A 237 -17.19 5.62 -11.82
N ASP A 238 -16.90 5.38 -13.11
CA ASP A 238 -17.87 4.85 -14.05
C ASP A 238 -18.15 3.36 -13.75
N THR A 239 -17.12 2.63 -13.41
CA THR A 239 -17.22 1.22 -13.01
C THR A 239 -16.47 0.98 -11.70
N HIS A 240 -17.15 0.37 -10.72
CA HIS A 240 -16.57 -0.03 -9.46
C HIS A 240 -16.42 -1.55 -9.37
N ILE A 241 -15.22 -2.05 -9.22
CA ILE A 241 -14.90 -3.47 -9.07
C ILE A 241 -14.42 -3.73 -7.64
N ILE A 242 -14.98 -4.73 -6.98
CA ILE A 242 -14.48 -5.20 -5.68
C ILE A 242 -13.94 -6.62 -5.81
N VAL A 243 -12.70 -6.80 -5.39
CA VAL A 243 -12.04 -8.10 -5.24
C VAL A 243 -11.88 -8.39 -3.75
N ASP A 244 -12.82 -9.14 -3.21
CA ASP A 244 -12.86 -9.46 -1.76
C ASP A 244 -13.70 -10.73 -1.55
N PRO A 245 -13.28 -11.67 -0.69
CA PRO A 245 -14.08 -12.85 -0.36
C PRO A 245 -15.39 -12.50 0.36
N ARG A 246 -15.46 -11.34 1.00
CA ARG A 246 -16.67 -10.82 1.66
C ARG A 246 -17.35 -9.77 0.80
N GLN A 247 -18.66 -9.86 0.73
CA GLN A 247 -19.47 -8.76 0.23
C GLN A 247 -19.54 -7.63 1.28
N THR A 248 -18.66 -6.65 1.15
CA THR A 248 -18.64 -5.46 2.01
C THR A 248 -19.86 -4.56 1.74
N ASN A 249 -19.99 -3.47 2.50
CA ASN A 249 -21.07 -2.51 2.23
C ASN A 249 -20.96 -1.90 0.83
N LEU A 250 -19.76 -1.48 0.44
CA LEU A 250 -19.50 -1.00 -0.94
C LEU A 250 -19.58 -2.15 -1.95
N GLY A 251 -19.25 -3.37 -1.55
CA GLY A 251 -19.38 -4.55 -2.39
C GLY A 251 -20.80 -4.88 -2.83
N LYS A 252 -21.80 -4.38 -2.12
CA LYS A 252 -23.21 -4.51 -2.51
C LYS A 252 -23.61 -3.51 -3.59
N GLU A 253 -22.88 -2.43 -3.69
CA GLU A 253 -23.11 -1.34 -4.65
C GLU A 253 -22.15 -1.42 -5.85
N ALA A 254 -21.18 -2.35 -5.81
CA ALA A 254 -20.20 -2.53 -6.88
C ALA A 254 -20.83 -3.13 -8.14
N ASP A 255 -20.35 -2.69 -9.31
CA ASP A 255 -20.79 -3.21 -10.61
C ASP A 255 -20.29 -4.63 -10.86
N ILE A 256 -19.12 -4.97 -10.31
CA ILE A 256 -18.53 -6.30 -10.40
C ILE A 256 -17.96 -6.72 -9.05
N TRP A 257 -18.38 -7.86 -8.56
CA TRP A 257 -17.81 -8.47 -7.35
C TRP A 257 -17.06 -9.76 -7.69
N VAL A 258 -15.76 -9.74 -7.49
CA VAL A 258 -14.85 -10.88 -7.67
C VAL A 258 -14.65 -11.55 -6.31
N ASN A 259 -15.47 -12.54 -5.99
CA ASN A 259 -15.53 -13.20 -4.68
C ASN A 259 -14.58 -14.39 -4.56
N LEU A 260 -13.29 -14.12 -4.63
CA LEU A 260 -12.24 -15.14 -4.64
C LEU A 260 -12.12 -15.89 -3.29
N ARG A 261 -11.56 -17.09 -3.34
CA ARG A 261 -11.09 -17.79 -2.14
C ARG A 261 -9.90 -17.03 -1.54
N PRO A 262 -9.83 -16.82 -0.21
CA PRO A 262 -8.65 -16.23 0.42
C PRO A 262 -7.36 -16.96 0.02
N GLY A 263 -6.30 -16.20 -0.29
CA GLY A 263 -5.01 -16.74 -0.71
C GLY A 263 -4.87 -17.02 -2.20
N THR A 264 -5.88 -16.71 -3.02
CA THR A 264 -5.84 -16.95 -4.47
C THR A 264 -5.75 -15.67 -5.30
N ASP A 265 -5.39 -14.57 -4.67
CA ASP A 265 -5.28 -13.24 -5.29
C ASP A 265 -4.31 -13.23 -6.47
N GLY A 266 -3.17 -13.91 -6.34
CA GLY A 266 -2.19 -14.05 -7.43
C GLY A 266 -2.78 -14.75 -8.67
N ALA A 267 -3.65 -15.73 -8.49
CA ALA A 267 -4.32 -16.38 -9.62
C ALA A 267 -5.33 -15.46 -10.31
N VAL A 268 -6.03 -14.58 -9.56
CA VAL A 268 -6.89 -13.54 -10.15
C VAL A 268 -6.05 -12.54 -10.93
N ALA A 269 -4.94 -12.05 -10.36
CA ALA A 269 -4.07 -11.08 -11.01
C ALA A 269 -3.45 -11.64 -12.31
N ASN A 270 -2.95 -12.86 -12.28
CA ASN A 270 -2.39 -13.53 -13.45
C ASN A 270 -3.48 -13.81 -14.52
N CYS A 271 -4.69 -14.17 -14.10
CA CYS A 271 -5.80 -14.31 -15.01
C CYS A 271 -6.16 -12.98 -15.69
N TRP A 272 -6.17 -11.89 -14.95
CA TRP A 272 -6.41 -10.57 -15.54
C TRP A 272 -5.34 -10.21 -16.55
N ALA A 273 -4.07 -10.44 -16.22
CA ALA A 273 -2.97 -10.22 -17.15
C ALA A 273 -3.13 -11.05 -18.43
N GLN A 274 -3.48 -12.33 -18.31
CA GLN A 274 -3.74 -13.21 -19.45
C GLN A 274 -4.88 -12.70 -20.34
N VAL A 275 -6.02 -12.31 -19.75
CA VAL A 275 -7.17 -11.76 -20.46
C VAL A 275 -6.82 -10.44 -21.17
N ILE A 276 -6.08 -9.56 -20.48
CA ILE A 276 -5.65 -8.26 -21.01
C ILE A 276 -4.79 -8.46 -22.26
N ILE A 277 -3.82 -9.38 -22.19
CA ILE A 277 -2.93 -9.69 -23.33
C ILE A 277 -3.70 -10.33 -24.48
N GLU A 278 -4.56 -11.31 -24.23
CA GLU A 278 -5.34 -11.97 -25.27
C GLU A 278 -6.34 -11.04 -25.99
N ASN A 279 -6.78 -9.99 -25.33
CA ASN A 279 -7.72 -9.03 -25.92
C ASN A 279 -7.05 -7.76 -26.47
N ASP A 280 -5.70 -7.76 -26.58
CA ASP A 280 -4.91 -6.62 -27.09
C ASP A 280 -5.19 -5.30 -26.33
N LEU A 281 -5.35 -5.41 -25.02
CA LEU A 281 -5.64 -4.27 -24.14
C LEU A 281 -4.39 -3.73 -23.43
N ILE A 282 -3.21 -4.21 -23.80
CA ILE A 282 -1.93 -3.73 -23.25
C ILE A 282 -1.63 -2.30 -23.73
N ASP A 283 -0.88 -1.55 -22.94
CA ASP A 283 -0.18 -0.37 -23.40
C ASP A 283 1.18 -0.80 -23.99
N ASP A 284 1.23 -0.95 -25.30
CA ASP A 284 2.40 -1.47 -26.03
C ASP A 284 3.66 -0.64 -25.75
N MET A 285 3.55 0.69 -25.77
CA MET A 285 4.69 1.56 -25.48
C MET A 285 5.17 1.43 -24.04
N TYR A 286 4.24 1.32 -23.07
CA TYR A 286 4.61 1.11 -21.68
C TYR A 286 5.35 -0.22 -21.50
N VAL A 287 4.82 -1.29 -22.07
CA VAL A 287 5.39 -2.64 -21.98
C VAL A 287 6.80 -2.68 -22.58
N ARG A 288 7.00 -2.06 -23.74
CA ARG A 288 8.32 -2.04 -24.41
C ARG A 288 9.33 -1.13 -23.71
N LYS A 289 8.90 0.03 -23.22
CA LYS A 289 9.82 1.07 -22.73
C LYS A 289 10.12 0.98 -21.26
N TRP A 290 9.11 0.66 -20.44
CA TRP A 290 9.19 0.74 -18.97
C TRP A 290 9.23 -0.61 -18.25
N MET A 291 9.06 -1.70 -18.99
CA MET A 291 9.19 -3.05 -18.46
C MET A 291 10.41 -3.75 -19.05
N ASN A 292 10.83 -4.83 -18.38
CA ASN A 292 11.88 -5.71 -18.92
C ASN A 292 11.35 -6.68 -20.00
N ALA A 293 10.13 -6.50 -20.43
CA ALA A 293 9.44 -7.36 -21.39
C ALA A 293 10.24 -7.67 -22.68
N PRO A 294 10.90 -6.69 -23.33
CA PRO A 294 11.68 -6.96 -24.54
C PRO A 294 13.07 -7.56 -24.31
N MET A 295 13.53 -7.68 -23.04
CA MET A 295 14.86 -8.21 -22.76
C MET A 295 14.94 -9.69 -23.13
N LEU A 296 16.08 -10.10 -23.69
CA LEU A 296 16.30 -11.47 -24.10
C LEU A 296 16.74 -12.35 -22.95
N VAL A 297 16.12 -13.51 -22.84
CA VAL A 297 16.41 -14.56 -21.86
C VAL A 297 17.18 -15.66 -22.55
N VAL A 298 18.32 -16.05 -22.00
CA VAL A 298 19.06 -17.23 -22.41
C VAL A 298 18.43 -18.45 -21.78
N GLU A 299 18.00 -19.38 -22.62
CA GLU A 299 17.41 -20.66 -22.20
C GLU A 299 18.48 -21.75 -22.12
N GLU A 300 18.29 -22.68 -21.18
CA GLU A 300 19.06 -23.93 -21.05
C GLU A 300 20.59 -23.80 -20.91
N ALA A 301 21.11 -22.61 -20.64
CA ALA A 301 22.52 -22.49 -20.35
C ALA A 301 22.86 -23.15 -19.00
N SER A 302 23.95 -23.92 -18.98
CA SER A 302 24.50 -24.43 -17.74
C SER A 302 25.22 -23.31 -17.01
N PHE A 303 24.50 -22.58 -16.18
CA PHE A 303 25.10 -21.59 -15.30
C PHE A 303 25.65 -22.26 -14.05
N GLU A 304 26.71 -21.65 -13.51
CA GLU A 304 27.21 -22.05 -12.20
C GLU A 304 26.10 -21.95 -11.16
N PRO A 305 26.01 -22.92 -10.25
CA PRO A 305 25.00 -22.88 -9.21
C PRO A 305 25.12 -21.60 -8.38
N THR A 306 24.01 -20.91 -8.21
CA THR A 306 23.95 -19.79 -7.27
C THR A 306 23.43 -20.28 -5.93
N GLU A 307 24.19 -20.04 -4.88
CA GLU A 307 23.79 -20.35 -3.53
C GLU A 307 22.67 -19.40 -3.07
N CYS A 308 21.55 -19.98 -2.65
CA CYS A 308 20.48 -19.21 -2.06
C CYS A 308 20.84 -18.92 -0.60
N ALA A 309 21.11 -17.66 -0.28
CA ALA A 309 21.53 -17.23 1.05
C ALA A 309 20.51 -17.57 2.16
N SER A 310 19.22 -17.66 1.84
CA SER A 310 18.19 -17.97 2.84
C SER A 310 18.03 -19.45 3.12
N THR A 311 18.37 -20.32 2.18
CA THR A 311 18.19 -21.78 2.30
C THR A 311 19.49 -22.54 2.32
N GLN A 312 20.62 -21.89 2.05
CA GLN A 312 21.96 -22.49 1.86
C GLN A 312 21.95 -23.64 0.84
N GLN A 313 20.98 -23.64 -0.07
CA GLN A 313 20.85 -24.62 -1.13
C GLN A 313 21.34 -24.04 -2.44
N SER A 314 22.26 -24.71 -3.04
CA SER A 314 22.71 -24.43 -4.41
C SER A 314 21.61 -24.80 -5.39
N LYS A 315 21.11 -23.83 -6.15
CA LYS A 315 20.12 -24.07 -7.23
C LYS A 315 20.75 -23.77 -8.57
N LYS A 316 20.56 -24.64 -9.52
CA LYS A 316 20.88 -24.35 -10.91
C LYS A 316 19.92 -23.24 -11.41
N ILE A 317 20.48 -22.16 -11.86
CA ILE A 317 19.74 -21.14 -12.60
C ILE A 317 19.61 -21.68 -14.02
N LYS A 318 18.39 -21.88 -14.47
CA LYS A 318 18.11 -22.41 -15.82
C LYS A 318 18.03 -21.32 -16.88
N THR A 319 17.76 -20.09 -16.45
CA THR A 319 17.55 -18.94 -17.35
C THR A 319 18.19 -17.70 -16.75
N ARG A 320 18.70 -16.82 -17.59
CA ARG A 320 19.12 -15.47 -17.20
C ARG A 320 18.97 -14.48 -18.36
N LEU A 321 18.94 -13.20 -18.04
CA LEU A 321 18.96 -12.18 -19.10
C LEU A 321 20.28 -12.18 -19.85
N LEU A 322 20.20 -12.09 -21.17
CA LEU A 322 21.37 -11.96 -22.05
C LEU A 322 21.99 -10.57 -21.90
N LYS A 323 23.30 -10.55 -21.70
CA LYS A 323 24.06 -9.30 -21.55
C LYS A 323 25.08 -9.14 -22.69
N GLU A 324 25.48 -7.90 -22.95
CA GLU A 324 26.55 -7.63 -23.93
C GLU A 324 27.84 -8.38 -23.60
N SER A 325 28.19 -8.48 -22.32
CA SER A 325 29.35 -9.25 -21.83
C SER A 325 29.29 -10.74 -22.13
N ASP A 326 28.15 -11.30 -22.49
CA ASP A 326 28.02 -12.69 -22.88
C ASP A 326 28.36 -12.95 -24.34
N ILE A 327 28.12 -11.95 -25.20
CA ILE A 327 28.24 -12.08 -26.65
C ILE A 327 29.49 -11.42 -27.21
N LYS A 328 30.12 -10.51 -26.45
CA LYS A 328 31.22 -9.68 -26.95
C LYS A 328 32.34 -9.57 -25.92
N GLU A 329 33.59 -9.77 -26.38
CA GLU A 329 34.75 -9.53 -25.54
C GLU A 329 34.84 -8.05 -25.16
N GLY A 330 35.03 -7.74 -23.87
CA GLY A 330 34.99 -6.39 -23.35
C GLY A 330 33.59 -5.75 -23.29
N GLY A 331 32.55 -6.52 -23.58
CA GLY A 331 31.15 -6.05 -23.45
C GLY A 331 30.74 -5.73 -22.01
N SER A 332 29.79 -4.81 -21.84
CA SER A 332 29.28 -4.39 -20.53
C SER A 332 28.36 -5.43 -19.91
N SER A 333 28.57 -5.71 -18.61
CA SER A 333 27.65 -6.57 -17.82
C SER A 333 26.36 -5.84 -17.39
N GLY A 334 26.27 -4.54 -17.60
CA GLY A 334 25.07 -3.74 -17.32
C GLY A 334 24.21 -3.46 -18.54
N ARG A 335 24.63 -3.89 -19.73
CA ARG A 335 23.84 -3.79 -20.95
C ARG A 335 23.05 -5.07 -21.17
N PHE A 336 21.74 -4.97 -21.05
CA PHE A 336 20.80 -6.05 -21.29
C PHE A 336 20.35 -6.02 -22.73
N MET A 337 20.50 -7.17 -23.41
CA MET A 337 20.25 -7.27 -24.84
C MET A 337 18.76 -7.37 -25.15
N VAL A 338 18.38 -6.72 -26.24
CA VAL A 338 17.03 -6.77 -26.83
C VAL A 338 17.17 -7.02 -28.33
N LEU A 339 16.10 -7.44 -28.97
CA LEU A 339 15.99 -7.49 -30.43
C LEU A 339 15.35 -6.20 -30.91
N ASN A 340 15.95 -5.53 -31.87
CA ASN A 340 15.34 -4.38 -32.53
C ASN A 340 14.41 -4.86 -33.65
N GLU A 341 13.12 -4.65 -33.51
CA GLU A 341 12.10 -5.10 -34.46
C GLU A 341 12.26 -4.47 -35.86
N LEU A 342 12.80 -3.21 -35.94
CA LEU A 342 12.97 -2.49 -37.20
C LEU A 342 14.13 -3.02 -38.01
N SER A 343 15.23 -3.39 -37.39
CA SER A 343 16.45 -3.83 -38.09
C SER A 343 16.66 -5.34 -38.06
N GLY A 344 16.03 -6.05 -37.15
CA GLY A 344 16.33 -7.45 -36.86
C GLY A 344 17.65 -7.68 -36.13
N GLU A 345 18.37 -6.62 -35.73
CA GLU A 345 19.67 -6.70 -35.06
C GLU A 345 19.52 -6.60 -33.55
N LEU A 346 20.58 -7.00 -32.83
CA LEU A 346 20.63 -6.85 -31.38
C LEU A 346 20.92 -5.39 -31.01
N SER A 347 20.20 -4.91 -30.02
CA SER A 347 20.40 -3.63 -29.34
C SER A 347 20.39 -3.86 -27.83
N TYR A 348 20.41 -2.81 -27.02
CA TYR A 348 20.51 -2.95 -25.56
C TYR A 348 19.80 -1.84 -24.79
N TYR A 349 19.51 -2.16 -23.53
CA TYR A 349 19.23 -1.20 -22.46
C TYR A 349 20.42 -1.16 -21.51
N ASP A 350 21.01 0.02 -21.27
CA ASP A 350 22.19 0.23 -20.41
C ASP A 350 21.77 0.68 -19.01
N THR A 351 22.21 -0.06 -18.01
CA THR A 351 21.96 0.28 -16.58
C THR A 351 23.19 0.85 -15.87
N THR A 352 24.35 0.90 -16.55
CA THR A 352 25.65 1.29 -15.94
C THR A 352 26.03 2.74 -16.18
N ALA A 353 25.40 3.41 -17.11
CA ALA A 353 25.67 4.80 -17.39
C ALA A 353 25.20 5.71 -16.25
N ASP A 354 25.80 6.89 -16.11
CA ASP A 354 25.28 7.95 -15.24
C ASP A 354 23.82 8.28 -15.61
N ASN A 355 23.42 7.92 -16.82
CA ASN A 355 22.10 8.04 -17.39
C ASN A 355 21.68 6.69 -17.99
N PRO A 356 21.02 5.79 -17.23
CA PRO A 356 20.55 4.53 -17.79
C PRO A 356 19.50 4.80 -18.89
N GLY A 357 19.56 4.03 -19.98
CA GLY A 357 18.65 4.25 -21.10
C GLY A 357 18.87 3.26 -22.25
N TRP A 358 18.04 3.42 -23.28
CA TRP A 358 18.11 2.64 -24.49
C TRP A 358 19.29 3.09 -25.37
N GLU A 359 19.81 2.19 -26.19
CA GLU A 359 20.86 2.52 -27.14
C GLU A 359 20.48 3.74 -28.01
N GLY A 360 21.34 4.77 -28.01
CA GLY A 360 21.09 6.02 -28.71
C GLY A 360 20.12 7.01 -28.02
N GLU A 361 19.62 6.67 -26.84
CA GLU A 361 18.79 7.60 -26.07
C GLU A 361 19.67 8.74 -25.51
N ASP A 362 19.37 9.98 -25.93
CA ASP A 362 19.96 11.17 -25.33
C ASP A 362 19.18 11.53 -24.05
N TRP A 363 19.48 10.78 -22.99
CA TRP A 363 18.86 11.02 -21.70
C TRP A 363 19.47 12.29 -21.10
N GLN A 364 18.72 13.36 -21.13
CA GLN A 364 19.07 14.55 -20.38
C GLN A 364 18.50 14.45 -18.97
N PRO A 365 19.31 14.59 -17.89
CA PRO A 365 18.76 14.77 -16.56
C PRO A 365 17.74 15.89 -16.62
N ALA A 366 16.66 15.76 -15.88
CA ALA A 366 15.66 16.81 -15.75
C ALA A 366 16.38 18.08 -15.25
N THR A 367 16.92 18.85 -16.21
CA THR A 367 17.48 20.17 -15.95
C THR A 367 16.33 21.10 -15.59
N GLU A 368 16.63 22.10 -14.77
CA GLU A 368 15.77 23.21 -14.41
C GLU A 368 14.91 23.63 -15.61
N GLY A 369 13.59 23.48 -15.52
CA GLY A 369 12.66 23.77 -16.61
C GLY A 369 11.81 22.58 -17.09
N ARG A 370 12.18 21.33 -16.88
CA ARG A 370 11.22 20.24 -16.77
C ARG A 370 10.65 20.28 -15.36
N GLU A 371 9.89 21.31 -15.06
CA GLU A 371 8.91 21.20 -14.00
C GLU A 371 8.09 19.96 -14.37
N ALA A 372 8.28 18.87 -13.64
CA ALA A 372 7.25 17.87 -13.56
C ALA A 372 6.01 18.67 -13.23
N LYS A 373 5.18 18.96 -14.22
CA LYS A 373 3.88 19.58 -13.97
C LYS A 373 3.20 18.56 -13.08
N GLN A 374 3.31 18.79 -11.78
CA GLN A 374 2.51 18.06 -10.84
C GLN A 374 1.09 18.23 -11.35
N PRO A 375 0.31 17.17 -11.47
CA PRO A 375 -1.07 17.29 -11.85
C PRO A 375 -1.70 18.27 -10.86
N GLY A 376 -1.83 19.52 -11.27
CA GLY A 376 -2.59 20.49 -10.54
C GLY A 376 -4.05 20.08 -10.63
N LEU A 377 -4.76 20.16 -9.51
CA LEU A 377 -6.20 20.21 -9.57
C LEU A 377 -6.55 21.50 -10.31
N ASP A 378 -7.30 21.40 -11.39
CA ASP A 378 -7.91 22.59 -11.98
C ASP A 378 -8.91 23.23 -11.01
N ALA A 379 -9.44 24.38 -11.36
CA ALA A 379 -10.44 25.08 -10.54
C ALA A 379 -11.73 24.28 -10.30
N THR A 380 -11.92 23.16 -11.02
CA THR A 380 -13.06 22.24 -10.87
C THR A 380 -12.73 21.04 -10.00
N GLY A 381 -11.48 20.91 -9.51
CA GLY A 381 -11.01 19.78 -8.75
C GLY A 381 -10.72 18.53 -9.62
N GLN A 382 -10.65 18.68 -10.93
CA GLN A 382 -10.23 17.61 -11.82
C GLN A 382 -8.71 17.64 -11.97
N THR A 383 -8.09 16.48 -11.85
CA THR A 383 -6.70 16.31 -12.26
C THR A 383 -6.62 16.50 -13.76
N GLN A 384 -5.85 17.49 -14.20
CA GLN A 384 -5.38 17.46 -15.58
C GLN A 384 -4.57 16.19 -15.72
N GLY A 385 -5.05 15.27 -16.59
CA GLY A 385 -4.47 13.96 -16.73
C GLY A 385 -2.95 14.03 -16.89
N PHE A 386 -2.24 13.11 -16.25
CA PHE A 386 -0.90 12.78 -16.65
C PHE A 386 -0.96 12.37 -18.13
N VAL A 387 -0.57 13.23 -19.01
CA VAL A 387 0.00 12.77 -20.26
C VAL A 387 1.35 12.21 -19.83
N LEU A 388 1.44 10.90 -19.69
CA LEU A 388 2.74 10.24 -19.77
C LEU A 388 3.33 10.75 -21.06
N ASP A 389 4.35 11.59 -20.95
CA ASP A 389 5.14 11.98 -22.11
C ASP A 389 5.90 10.72 -22.52
N TYR A 390 5.27 9.92 -23.36
CA TYR A 390 5.91 8.80 -24.01
C TYR A 390 6.92 9.39 -24.99
N THR A 391 8.07 9.77 -24.44
CA THR A 391 9.21 10.07 -25.32
C THR A 391 9.41 8.86 -26.20
N PRO A 392 9.31 8.98 -27.52
CA PRO A 392 9.49 7.84 -28.40
C PRO A 392 10.86 7.21 -28.19
N PHE A 393 11.04 5.98 -28.63
CA PHE A 393 12.37 5.38 -28.69
C PHE A 393 13.28 6.24 -29.60
N PRO A 394 14.62 6.18 -29.43
CA PRO A 394 15.54 6.76 -30.34
C PRO A 394 15.26 6.34 -31.79
N ASP A 395 15.57 7.21 -32.76
CA ASP A 395 15.34 6.95 -34.18
C ASP A 395 15.97 5.61 -34.60
N GLY A 396 15.18 4.75 -35.21
CA GLY A 396 15.62 3.45 -35.68
C GLY A 396 15.63 2.34 -34.63
N LEU A 397 15.21 2.59 -33.38
CA LEU A 397 15.08 1.59 -32.36
C LEU A 397 13.60 1.34 -32.02
N TYR A 398 13.21 0.07 -32.01
CA TYR A 398 11.92 -0.39 -31.49
C TYR A 398 12.10 -1.79 -30.91
N PRO A 399 12.22 -1.94 -29.59
CA PRO A 399 12.48 -3.22 -28.95
C PRO A 399 11.36 -4.22 -29.18
N ALA A 400 11.68 -5.39 -29.68
CA ALA A 400 10.70 -6.43 -29.99
C ALA A 400 10.16 -7.09 -28.73
N LEU A 401 8.84 -7.35 -28.71
CA LEU A 401 8.22 -8.18 -27.67
C LEU A 401 8.26 -9.67 -28.04
N PHE A 402 8.44 -10.00 -29.30
CA PHE A 402 8.49 -11.36 -29.78
C PHE A 402 9.75 -11.58 -30.59
N THR A 403 10.35 -12.75 -30.43
CA THR A 403 11.37 -13.25 -31.33
C THR A 403 10.74 -13.95 -32.55
N GLU A 404 11.55 -14.44 -33.46
CA GLU A 404 11.06 -15.33 -34.52
C GLU A 404 10.43 -16.60 -33.92
N SER A 405 9.58 -17.25 -34.70
CA SER A 405 8.89 -18.48 -34.24
C SER A 405 9.86 -19.52 -33.66
N GLY A 406 9.75 -19.78 -32.38
CA GLY A 406 10.59 -20.72 -31.65
C GLY A 406 11.83 -20.10 -30.99
N GLY A 407 12.00 -18.79 -31.03
CA GLY A 407 13.15 -18.10 -30.45
C GLY A 407 14.28 -17.84 -31.48
N ARG A 408 15.30 -17.12 -31.03
CA ARG A 408 16.46 -16.74 -31.86
C ARG A 408 17.74 -17.42 -31.35
N GLU A 409 18.59 -17.92 -32.26
CA GLU A 409 19.91 -18.39 -31.93
C GLU A 409 20.90 -17.21 -31.84
N VAL A 410 21.64 -17.14 -30.74
CA VAL A 410 22.70 -16.16 -30.51
C VAL A 410 23.99 -16.90 -30.19
N THR A 411 25.10 -16.45 -30.78
CA THR A 411 26.42 -17.00 -30.48
C THR A 411 27.07 -16.19 -29.34
N LEU A 412 27.43 -16.86 -28.27
CA LEU A 412 28.16 -16.30 -27.16
C LEU A 412 29.65 -16.09 -27.54
N LYS A 413 30.35 -15.26 -26.75
CA LYS A 413 31.77 -14.94 -27.01
C LYS A 413 32.71 -16.14 -26.99
N ASP A 414 32.33 -17.22 -26.34
CA ASP A 414 33.07 -18.49 -26.31
C ASP A 414 32.76 -19.41 -27.49
N GLY A 415 31.92 -18.95 -28.42
CA GLY A 415 31.47 -19.74 -29.58
C GLY A 415 30.26 -20.64 -29.31
N THR A 416 29.75 -20.67 -28.08
CA THR A 416 28.56 -21.44 -27.74
C THR A 416 27.33 -20.82 -28.37
N LYS A 417 26.48 -21.60 -29.00
CA LYS A 417 25.20 -21.17 -29.54
C LYS A 417 24.12 -21.42 -28.50
N VAL A 418 23.33 -20.41 -28.21
CA VAL A 418 22.23 -20.43 -27.24
C VAL A 418 20.94 -19.95 -27.89
N HIS A 419 19.84 -20.47 -27.41
CA HIS A 419 18.52 -20.03 -27.79
C HIS A 419 18.05 -18.91 -26.86
N VAL A 420 17.46 -17.88 -27.42
CA VAL A 420 16.95 -16.75 -26.65
C VAL A 420 15.51 -16.45 -27.05
N ARG A 421 14.72 -16.10 -26.05
CA ARG A 421 13.37 -15.57 -26.20
C ARG A 421 13.22 -14.33 -25.32
N THR A 422 12.24 -13.51 -25.59
CA THR A 422 12.00 -12.33 -24.74
C THR A 422 11.39 -12.72 -23.39
N VAL A 423 11.55 -11.86 -22.39
CA VAL A 423 10.82 -11.99 -21.11
C VAL A 423 9.31 -12.03 -21.35
N TRP A 424 8.84 -11.27 -22.35
CA TRP A 424 7.42 -11.23 -22.71
C TRP A 424 6.87 -12.56 -23.15
N GLU A 425 7.59 -13.28 -24.03
CA GLU A 425 7.20 -14.61 -24.48
C GLU A 425 7.16 -15.61 -23.32
N HIS A 426 8.14 -15.58 -22.42
CA HIS A 426 8.12 -16.40 -21.21
C HIS A 426 6.94 -16.07 -20.28
N TYR A 427 6.60 -14.79 -20.17
CA TYR A 427 5.47 -14.37 -19.36
C TYR A 427 4.14 -14.84 -19.94
N ILE A 428 3.97 -14.75 -21.25
CA ILE A 428 2.79 -15.30 -21.95
C ILE A 428 2.65 -16.80 -21.72
N ASP A 429 3.76 -17.55 -21.85
CA ASP A 429 3.75 -18.99 -21.60
C ASP A 429 3.33 -19.30 -20.15
N PHE A 430 3.87 -18.58 -19.19
CA PHE A 430 3.48 -18.72 -17.78
C PHE A 430 2.00 -18.45 -17.56
N LEU A 431 1.44 -17.43 -18.21
CA LEU A 431 0.04 -17.05 -18.06
C LEU A 431 -0.93 -18.07 -18.66
N GLN A 432 -0.48 -19.01 -19.51
CA GLN A 432 -1.35 -20.07 -20.03
C GLN A 432 -1.89 -21.00 -18.92
N ASP A 433 -1.30 -20.99 -17.74
CA ASP A 433 -1.81 -21.69 -16.57
C ASP A 433 -2.91 -20.92 -15.83
N TYR A 434 -3.19 -19.68 -16.24
CA TYR A 434 -4.15 -18.79 -15.58
C TYR A 434 -5.25 -18.29 -16.52
N THR A 435 -5.64 -19.08 -17.52
CA THR A 435 -6.85 -18.76 -18.31
C THR A 435 -8.08 -18.63 -17.40
N PRO A 436 -9.12 -17.91 -17.79
CA PRO A 436 -10.33 -17.74 -16.95
C PRO A 436 -10.86 -19.06 -16.40
N GLU A 437 -10.88 -20.13 -17.20
CA GLU A 437 -11.39 -21.44 -16.81
C GLU A 437 -10.47 -22.14 -15.79
N LYS A 438 -9.13 -22.00 -15.95
CA LYS A 438 -8.16 -22.55 -15.01
C LYS A 438 -8.16 -21.75 -13.70
N ALA A 439 -8.14 -20.43 -13.80
CA ALA A 439 -8.21 -19.53 -12.66
C ALA A 439 -9.50 -19.69 -11.86
N SER A 440 -10.62 -19.89 -12.52
CA SER A 440 -11.91 -20.18 -11.88
C SER A 440 -11.86 -21.40 -10.96
N LYS A 441 -11.17 -22.47 -11.38
CA LYS A 441 -10.98 -23.68 -10.54
C LYS A 441 -10.15 -23.39 -9.28
N ILE A 442 -9.14 -22.52 -9.40
CA ILE A 442 -8.28 -22.12 -8.29
C ILE A 442 -9.01 -21.19 -7.35
N THR A 443 -9.62 -20.14 -7.89
CA THR A 443 -10.17 -19.01 -7.13
C THR A 443 -11.59 -19.24 -6.64
N GLY A 444 -12.35 -20.10 -7.32
CA GLY A 444 -13.77 -20.28 -7.09
C GLY A 444 -14.65 -19.17 -7.69
N VAL A 445 -14.04 -18.19 -8.39
CA VAL A 445 -14.77 -17.14 -9.11
C VAL A 445 -15.21 -17.66 -10.47
N ASP A 446 -16.40 -17.27 -10.92
CA ASP A 446 -16.88 -17.59 -12.25
C ASP A 446 -15.94 -17.02 -13.33
N ALA A 447 -15.66 -17.82 -14.38
CA ALA A 447 -14.72 -17.45 -15.44
C ALA A 447 -15.16 -16.18 -16.19
N ASP A 448 -16.46 -16.02 -16.42
CA ASP A 448 -17.00 -14.83 -17.09
C ASP A 448 -16.86 -13.58 -16.23
N VAL A 449 -16.96 -13.72 -14.90
CA VAL A 449 -16.73 -12.61 -13.96
C VAL A 449 -15.26 -12.18 -13.97
N LEU A 450 -14.32 -13.13 -13.98
CA LEU A 450 -12.88 -12.84 -14.08
C LEU A 450 -12.58 -12.10 -15.39
N LYS A 451 -13.09 -12.60 -16.51
CA LYS A 451 -12.91 -11.98 -17.83
C LYS A 451 -13.53 -10.60 -17.91
N LYS A 452 -14.78 -10.45 -17.46
CA LYS A 452 -15.48 -9.16 -17.44
C LYS A 452 -14.74 -8.11 -16.62
N ALA A 453 -14.25 -8.48 -15.44
CA ALA A 453 -13.50 -7.57 -14.57
C ALA A 453 -12.17 -7.12 -15.19
N ALA A 454 -11.41 -8.05 -15.79
CA ALA A 454 -10.16 -7.75 -16.48
C ALA A 454 -10.35 -6.80 -17.67
N ILE A 455 -11.34 -7.07 -18.50
CA ILE A 455 -11.67 -6.24 -19.67
C ILE A 455 -12.11 -4.85 -19.21
N ALA A 456 -13.01 -4.76 -18.23
CA ALA A 456 -13.46 -3.46 -17.71
C ALA A 456 -12.29 -2.65 -17.18
N TYR A 457 -11.35 -3.28 -16.43
CA TYR A 457 -10.18 -2.62 -15.90
C TYR A 457 -9.23 -2.07 -16.97
N ALA A 458 -8.98 -2.85 -18.03
CA ALA A 458 -7.99 -2.53 -19.05
C ALA A 458 -8.54 -1.77 -20.26
N THR A 459 -9.86 -1.59 -20.36
CA THR A 459 -10.47 -0.85 -21.47
C THR A 459 -9.97 0.60 -21.46
N ARG A 460 -9.44 1.04 -22.61
CA ARG A 460 -8.93 2.41 -22.78
C ARG A 460 -10.08 3.42 -22.71
N VAL A 461 -9.78 4.52 -22.04
CA VAL A 461 -10.74 5.62 -21.88
C VAL A 461 -10.51 6.66 -22.97
N ASP A 462 -11.57 7.15 -23.58
CA ASP A 462 -11.51 8.34 -24.41
C ASP A 462 -11.30 9.57 -23.51
N PRO A 463 -10.18 10.31 -23.66
CA PRO A 463 -9.92 11.51 -22.85
C PRO A 463 -11.01 12.58 -22.93
N SER A 464 -11.79 12.59 -24.01
CA SER A 464 -12.91 13.55 -24.17
C SER A 464 -14.04 13.35 -23.18
N THR A 465 -14.12 12.18 -22.55
CA THR A 465 -15.16 11.87 -21.54
C THR A 465 -14.92 12.55 -20.18
N GLY A 466 -13.73 13.10 -19.95
CA GLY A 466 -13.32 13.67 -18.67
C GLY A 466 -13.01 12.63 -17.59
N TYR A 467 -13.00 11.33 -17.93
CA TYR A 467 -12.51 10.29 -17.04
C TYR A 467 -10.99 10.10 -17.21
N GLY A 468 -10.30 9.87 -16.12
CA GLY A 468 -8.96 9.33 -16.12
C GLY A 468 -8.97 7.81 -16.18
N ASN A 469 -7.83 7.21 -16.46
CA ASN A 469 -7.66 5.76 -16.38
C ASN A 469 -8.02 5.24 -14.98
N GLY A 470 -8.33 3.96 -14.88
CA GLY A 470 -8.62 3.30 -13.64
C GLY A 470 -7.39 3.06 -12.75
N GLY A 471 -7.65 2.66 -11.53
CA GLY A 471 -6.61 2.31 -10.58
C GLY A 471 -7.05 1.22 -9.62
N ILE A 472 -6.07 0.50 -9.10
CA ILE A 472 -6.28 -0.53 -8.07
C ILE A 472 -5.87 0.05 -6.72
N GLN A 473 -6.84 0.21 -5.82
CA GLN A 473 -6.57 0.43 -4.42
C GLN A 473 -6.49 -0.93 -3.75
N TYR A 474 -5.28 -1.42 -3.51
CA TYR A 474 -5.14 -2.65 -2.78
C TYR A 474 -4.61 -2.43 -1.36
N MET A 475 -5.13 -3.20 -0.43
CA MET A 475 -4.81 -3.12 0.97
C MET A 475 -4.07 -4.39 1.41
N LEU A 476 -3.75 -4.47 2.68
CA LEU A 476 -2.85 -5.48 3.24
C LEU A 476 -3.26 -6.95 3.02
N ALA A 477 -4.52 -7.24 2.75
CA ALA A 477 -4.99 -8.62 2.70
C ALA A 477 -4.30 -9.48 1.61
N PRO A 478 -4.14 -9.03 0.37
CA PRO A 478 -3.41 -9.80 -0.64
C PRO A 478 -1.96 -10.12 -0.25
N GLU A 479 -1.30 -9.18 0.43
CA GLU A 479 0.09 -9.35 0.87
C GLU A 479 0.25 -10.43 1.95
N HIS A 480 -0.79 -10.66 2.75
CA HIS A 480 -0.74 -11.56 3.90
C HIS A 480 -1.45 -12.89 3.67
N ALA A 481 -2.32 -12.96 2.68
CA ALA A 481 -3.13 -14.13 2.39
C ALA A 481 -2.53 -15.03 1.30
N CYS A 482 -1.68 -14.48 0.43
CA CYS A 482 -0.98 -15.24 -0.61
C CYS A 482 0.27 -15.90 -0.02
N ASN A 483 0.25 -17.21 0.07
CA ASN A 483 1.39 -18.05 0.46
C ASN A 483 1.93 -18.80 -0.75
#